data_aa2c90e8895bc01321bd655daf47c6da
#
_entry.id   aa2c90e8895bc01321bd655daf47c6da
#
_cell.length_a   1.000
_cell.length_b   1.000
_cell.length_c   1.000
_cell.angle_alpha   90.00
_cell.angle_beta   90.00
_cell.angle_gamma   90.00
#
_symmetry.space_group_name_H-M   'P 1'
#
loop_
_entity.id
_entity.type
_entity.pdbx_description
1 polymer ?
#
loop_
_entity_poly.entity_id
_entity_poly.type
_entity_poly.pdbx_seq_one_letter_code
_entity_poly.pdbx_strand_id
1 'polypeptide(L)'
;MITITRQQARQFILARQGLIGAWRFIGKDGALDFVRRAGCIQYDPVDVCGKNAELTLWSRVRGFRKEMLWELLYKDRLLIDYADKELSIWPTENWPYFSPYREKIRLSCSNSTA
;
A
#
# COMPACT_ATOMS: atom_id res chain seq x y z
N MET A 1 -7.43 -8.05 -31.73
CA MET A 1 -8.13 -8.13 -30.41
C MET A 1 -7.66 -9.39 -29.69
N ILE A 2 -7.23 -9.27 -28.45
CA ILE A 2 -6.79 -10.44 -27.65
C ILE A 2 -8.01 -10.92 -26.85
N THR A 3 -8.37 -12.18 -27.02
CA THR A 3 -9.47 -12.82 -26.27
C THR A 3 -8.88 -13.73 -25.20
N ILE A 4 -9.33 -13.60 -23.98
CA ILE A 4 -8.93 -14.42 -22.84
C ILE A 4 -10.14 -15.09 -22.19
N THR A 5 -9.96 -16.28 -21.65
CA THR A 5 -10.98 -16.96 -20.88
C THR A 5 -11.12 -16.32 -19.48
N ARG A 6 -12.26 -16.56 -18.81
CA ARG A 6 -12.47 -16.13 -17.41
C ARG A 6 -11.38 -16.68 -16.49
N GLN A 7 -10.96 -17.92 -16.69
CA GLN A 7 -9.89 -18.54 -15.88
C GLN A 7 -8.55 -17.84 -16.09
N GLN A 8 -8.18 -17.54 -17.35
CA GLN A 8 -6.96 -16.79 -17.66
C GLN A 8 -6.98 -15.39 -17.04
N ALA A 9 -8.13 -14.69 -17.08
CA ALA A 9 -8.29 -13.40 -16.45
C ALA A 9 -8.08 -13.48 -14.93
N ARG A 10 -8.68 -14.47 -14.25
CA ARG A 10 -8.48 -14.70 -12.81
C ARG A 10 -7.02 -14.99 -12.46
N GLN A 11 -6.39 -15.89 -13.21
CA GLN A 11 -4.97 -16.22 -13.01
C GLN A 11 -4.08 -15.01 -13.20
N PHE A 12 -4.34 -14.19 -14.22
CA PHE A 12 -3.61 -12.96 -14.46
C PHE A 12 -3.72 -11.99 -13.28
N ILE A 13 -4.93 -11.76 -12.77
CA ILE A 13 -5.17 -10.87 -11.62
C ILE A 13 -4.43 -11.38 -10.38
N LEU A 14 -4.57 -12.66 -10.06
CA LEU A 14 -3.92 -13.27 -8.88
C LEU A 14 -2.39 -13.22 -9.00
N ALA A 15 -1.83 -13.52 -10.18
CA ALA A 15 -0.40 -13.42 -10.43
C ALA A 15 0.08 -11.95 -10.35
N ARG A 16 -0.70 -11.02 -10.88
CA ARG A 16 -0.40 -9.58 -10.81
C ARG A 16 -0.35 -9.09 -9.37
N GLN A 17 -1.21 -9.61 -8.52
CA GLN A 17 -1.30 -9.29 -7.09
C GLN A 17 -0.27 -10.05 -6.23
N GLY A 18 0.55 -10.92 -6.80
CA GLY A 18 1.54 -11.71 -6.07
C GLY A 18 0.94 -12.82 -5.19
N LEU A 19 -0.28 -13.28 -5.51
CA LEU A 19 -1.01 -14.28 -4.73
C LEU A 19 -0.83 -15.71 -5.25
N ILE A 20 -0.30 -15.88 -6.45
CA ILE A 20 0.02 -17.17 -7.06
C ILE A 20 1.34 -17.11 -7.81
N GLY A 21 1.96 -18.27 -8.02
CA GLY A 21 3.24 -18.40 -8.69
C GLY A 21 4.43 -18.33 -7.74
N ALA A 22 5.63 -18.14 -8.28
CA ALA A 22 6.83 -17.95 -7.48
C ALA A 22 6.76 -16.66 -6.67
N TRP A 23 7.34 -16.68 -5.47
CA TRP A 23 7.43 -15.49 -4.62
C TRP A 23 8.21 -14.38 -5.32
N ARG A 24 7.51 -13.32 -5.66
CA ARG A 24 8.06 -12.17 -6.36
C ARG A 24 8.65 -11.15 -5.40
N PHE A 25 8.02 -11.01 -4.24
CA PHE A 25 8.38 -10.04 -3.22
C PHE A 25 8.98 -10.76 -2.02
N ILE A 26 10.17 -10.34 -1.58
CA ILE A 26 10.91 -11.01 -0.51
C ILE A 26 11.46 -9.96 0.46
N GLY A 27 11.23 -10.16 1.76
CA GLY A 27 11.77 -9.31 2.81
C GLY A 27 11.29 -7.85 2.75
N LYS A 28 12.06 -6.96 3.35
CA LYS A 28 11.73 -5.54 3.48
C LYS A 28 11.67 -4.83 2.11
N ASP A 29 12.65 -5.08 1.26
CA ASP A 29 12.68 -4.50 -0.09
C ASP A 29 11.50 -4.99 -0.92
N GLY A 30 11.15 -6.26 -0.80
CA GLY A 30 9.97 -6.82 -1.44
C GLY A 30 8.66 -6.19 -0.94
N ALA A 31 8.57 -5.83 0.34
CA ALA A 31 7.42 -5.11 0.87
C ALA A 31 7.28 -3.71 0.24
N LEU A 32 8.39 -2.97 0.13
CA LEU A 32 8.42 -1.69 -0.55
C LEU A 32 8.03 -1.80 -2.02
N ASP A 33 8.60 -2.77 -2.73
CA ASP A 33 8.33 -3.02 -4.15
C ASP A 33 6.87 -3.41 -4.39
N PHE A 34 6.27 -4.18 -3.46
CA PHE A 34 4.85 -4.49 -3.53
C PHE A 34 3.99 -3.23 -3.43
N VAL A 35 4.26 -2.36 -2.44
CA VAL A 35 3.50 -1.11 -2.27
C VAL A 35 3.67 -0.19 -3.49
N ARG A 36 4.88 -0.05 -4.02
CA ARG A 36 5.15 0.70 -5.27
C ARG A 36 4.33 0.16 -6.45
N ARG A 37 4.28 -1.15 -6.58
CA ARG A 37 3.54 -1.82 -7.65
C ARG A 37 2.03 -1.71 -7.50
N ALA A 38 1.52 -1.77 -6.28
CA ALA A 38 0.10 -1.61 -5.97
C ALA A 38 -0.36 -0.15 -6.08
N GLY A 39 0.57 0.80 -5.91
CA GLY A 39 0.33 2.22 -5.81
C GLY A 39 0.07 2.64 -4.37
N CYS A 40 -0.76 1.91 -3.66
CA CYS A 40 -1.01 2.06 -2.22
C CYS A 40 -1.53 0.75 -1.63
N ILE A 41 -1.50 0.66 -0.30
CA ILE A 41 -2.23 -0.34 0.48
C ILE A 41 -3.09 0.38 1.52
N GLN A 42 -4.28 -0.14 1.78
CA GLN A 42 -5.17 0.43 2.79
C GLN A 42 -4.57 0.25 4.19
N TYR A 43 -4.73 1.27 5.02
CA TYR A 43 -4.31 1.26 6.41
C TYR A 43 -5.52 1.47 7.32
N ASP A 44 -6.21 0.39 7.65
CA ASP A 44 -7.31 0.40 8.61
C ASP A 44 -6.74 0.27 10.03
N PRO A 45 -7.08 1.16 10.96
CA PRO A 45 -6.64 1.08 12.35
C PRO A 45 -7.29 -0.07 13.13
N VAL A 46 -8.37 -0.68 12.62
CA VAL A 46 -9.02 -1.81 13.28
C VAL A 46 -8.10 -3.03 13.27
N ASP A 47 -7.81 -3.53 14.46
CA ASP A 47 -6.89 -4.65 14.69
C ASP A 47 -7.62 -5.77 15.44
N VAL A 48 -8.38 -6.59 14.70
CA VAL A 48 -9.09 -7.75 15.26
C VAL A 48 -8.24 -9.01 15.17
N CYS A 49 -7.59 -9.22 14.02
CA CYS A 49 -6.72 -10.39 13.77
C CYS A 49 -5.37 -9.98 13.13
N GLY A 50 -5.01 -8.71 13.25
CA GLY A 50 -3.87 -8.06 12.63
C GLY A 50 -4.32 -6.89 11.75
N LYS A 51 -3.47 -5.87 11.64
CA LYS A 51 -3.76 -4.71 10.80
C LYS A 51 -3.83 -5.12 9.34
N ASN A 52 -4.79 -4.59 8.59
CA ASN A 52 -5.00 -4.99 7.20
C ASN A 52 -3.78 -4.76 6.31
N ALA A 53 -2.98 -3.71 6.54
CA ALA A 53 -1.73 -3.47 5.83
C ALA A 53 -0.71 -4.60 6.06
N GLU A 54 -0.56 -5.06 7.31
CA GLU A 54 0.31 -6.18 7.67
C GLU A 54 -0.17 -7.48 7.03
N LEU A 55 -1.47 -7.79 7.10
CA LEU A 55 -2.07 -8.96 6.49
C LEU A 55 -1.91 -8.96 4.97
N THR A 56 -2.03 -7.79 4.36
CA THR A 56 -1.80 -7.61 2.92
C THR A 56 -0.36 -7.98 2.55
N LEU A 57 0.63 -7.51 3.32
CA LEU A 57 2.03 -7.81 3.07
C LEU A 57 2.39 -9.25 3.40
N TRP A 58 1.85 -9.83 4.48
CA TRP A 58 2.06 -11.25 4.81
C TRP A 58 1.61 -12.21 3.72
N SER A 59 0.51 -11.89 3.05
CA SER A 59 -0.02 -12.75 1.98
C SER A 59 0.78 -12.67 0.67
N ARG A 60 1.67 -11.69 0.51
CA ARG A 60 2.33 -11.37 -0.77
C ARG A 60 3.86 -11.32 -0.71
N VAL A 61 4.41 -11.14 0.50
CA VAL A 61 5.84 -10.93 0.70
C VAL A 61 6.42 -12.07 1.52
N ARG A 62 7.28 -12.86 0.92
CA ARG A 62 7.96 -13.96 1.61
C ARG A 62 8.89 -13.42 2.70
N GLY A 63 8.77 -13.97 3.90
CA GLY A 63 9.60 -13.56 5.04
C GLY A 63 9.24 -12.18 5.59
N PHE A 64 8.05 -11.65 5.29
CA PHE A 64 7.57 -10.41 5.87
C PHE A 64 7.42 -10.51 7.39
N ARG A 65 7.81 -9.45 8.08
CA ARG A 65 7.58 -9.20 9.51
C ARG A 65 7.06 -7.79 9.69
N LYS A 66 6.18 -7.58 10.64
CA LYS A 66 5.55 -6.27 10.90
C LYS A 66 6.56 -5.14 11.18
N GLU A 67 7.71 -5.48 11.76
CA GLU A 67 8.81 -4.55 12.02
C GLU A 67 9.34 -3.93 10.73
N MET A 68 9.32 -4.68 9.61
CA MET A 68 9.76 -4.19 8.30
C MET A 68 8.86 -3.06 7.79
N LEU A 69 7.54 -3.17 7.98
CA LEU A 69 6.60 -2.10 7.63
C LEU A 69 6.84 -0.87 8.51
N TRP A 70 7.02 -1.08 9.82
CA TRP A 70 7.34 0.01 10.76
C TRP A 70 8.64 0.73 10.39
N GLU A 71 9.70 -0.02 10.01
CA GLU A 71 10.96 0.57 9.55
C GLU A 71 10.75 1.40 8.28
N LEU A 72 10.04 0.87 7.29
CA LEU A 72 9.77 1.58 6.04
C LEU A 72 8.99 2.88 6.25
N LEU A 73 8.07 2.92 7.23
CA LEU A 73 7.25 4.10 7.56
C LEU A 73 8.04 5.14 8.36
N TYR A 74 8.70 4.71 9.45
CA TYR A 74 9.14 5.64 10.49
C TYR A 74 10.66 5.79 10.61
N LYS A 75 11.43 4.78 10.17
CA LYS A 75 12.90 4.82 10.18
C LYS A 75 13.47 5.24 8.84
N ASP A 76 13.17 4.47 7.80
CA ASP A 76 13.68 4.69 6.44
C ASP A 76 12.87 5.77 5.72
N ARG A 77 11.60 5.97 6.11
CA ARG A 77 10.64 6.93 5.54
C ARG A 77 10.45 6.78 4.03
N LEU A 78 10.53 5.56 3.55
CA LEU A 78 10.28 5.20 2.15
C LEU A 78 8.80 5.00 1.86
N LEU A 79 8.00 4.78 2.91
CA LEU A 79 6.55 4.76 2.89
C LEU A 79 6.01 5.85 3.81
N ILE A 80 4.80 6.31 3.50
CA ILE A 80 4.06 7.28 4.30
C ILE A 80 2.61 6.81 4.46
N ASP A 81 2.06 6.99 5.64
CA ASP A 81 0.65 6.83 5.93
C ASP A 81 -0.04 8.19 5.88
N TYR A 82 -1.04 8.33 5.03
CA TYR A 82 -1.76 9.57 4.88
C TYR A 82 -3.19 9.33 4.37
N ALA A 83 -4.06 10.33 4.59
CA ALA A 83 -5.39 10.29 4.05
C ALA A 83 -5.37 10.47 2.52
N ASP A 84 -5.97 9.49 1.84
CA ASP A 84 -6.40 9.59 0.46
C ASP A 84 -7.94 9.55 0.47
N LYS A 85 -8.59 8.65 -0.24
CA LYS A 85 -10.01 8.40 -0.06
C LYS A 85 -10.31 7.87 1.36
N GLU A 86 -9.41 7.02 1.84
CA GLU A 86 -9.33 6.48 3.21
C GLU A 86 -7.87 6.57 3.67
N LEU A 87 -7.55 6.14 4.91
CA LEU A 87 -6.16 6.02 5.34
C LEU A 87 -5.44 4.96 4.50
N SER A 88 -4.33 5.33 3.91
CA SER A 88 -3.55 4.48 3.02
C SER A 88 -2.06 4.66 3.28
N ILE A 89 -1.30 3.59 3.01
CA ILE A 89 0.16 3.61 2.98
C ILE A 89 0.60 3.61 1.51
N TRP A 90 1.46 4.53 1.13
CA TRP A 90 1.98 4.66 -0.22
C TRP A 90 3.42 5.13 -0.25
N PRO A 91 4.13 5.00 -1.39
CA PRO A 91 5.54 5.39 -1.49
C PRO A 91 5.72 6.89 -1.26
N THR A 92 6.69 7.26 -0.42
CA THR A 92 6.99 8.66 -0.09
C THR A 92 7.35 9.49 -1.34
N GLU A 93 7.90 8.85 -2.36
CA GLU A 93 8.21 9.46 -3.65
C GLU A 93 6.98 10.02 -4.38
N ASN A 94 5.77 9.55 -4.04
CA ASN A 94 4.51 10.05 -4.59
C ASN A 94 4.00 11.30 -3.86
N TRP A 95 4.64 11.73 -2.77
CA TRP A 95 4.22 12.88 -1.96
C TRP A 95 3.96 14.18 -2.74
N PRO A 96 4.77 14.53 -3.75
CA PRO A 96 4.53 15.75 -4.53
C PRO A 96 3.19 15.76 -5.28
N TYR A 97 2.71 14.58 -5.73
CA TYR A 97 1.45 14.46 -6.48
C TYR A 97 0.20 14.77 -5.63
N PHE A 98 0.33 14.67 -4.29
CA PHE A 98 -0.76 14.98 -3.35
C PHE A 98 -0.79 16.44 -2.90
N SER A 99 0.06 17.31 -3.45
CA SER A 99 0.11 18.71 -3.04
C SER A 99 -1.24 19.47 -3.16
N PRO A 100 -2.03 19.31 -4.21
CA PRO A 100 -3.35 19.98 -4.30
C PRO A 100 -4.33 19.49 -3.24
N TYR A 101 -4.27 18.19 -2.91
CA TYR A 101 -5.13 17.60 -1.88
C TYR A 101 -4.76 18.08 -0.47
N ARG A 102 -3.46 18.13 -0.17
CA ARG A 102 -2.96 18.67 1.11
C ARG A 102 -3.33 20.13 1.31
N GLU A 103 -3.20 20.93 0.25
CA GLU A 103 -3.58 22.35 0.28
C GLU A 103 -5.08 22.52 0.57
N LYS A 104 -5.93 21.73 -0.06
CA LYS A 104 -7.37 21.71 0.19
C LYS A 104 -7.69 21.37 1.65
N ILE A 105 -7.04 20.36 2.23
CA ILE A 105 -7.23 20.00 3.65
C ILE A 105 -6.76 21.14 4.55
N ARG A 106 -5.60 21.74 4.29
CA ARG A 106 -5.07 22.86 5.07
C ARG A 106 -6.05 24.03 5.11
N LEU A 107 -6.62 24.38 3.96
CA LEU A 107 -7.60 25.48 3.87
C LEU A 107 -8.90 25.14 4.60
N SER A 108 -9.38 23.90 4.54
CA SER A 108 -10.59 23.50 5.26
C SER A 108 -10.40 23.52 6.78
N CYS A 109 -9.24 23.13 7.29
CA CYS A 109 -8.94 23.17 8.72
C CYS A 109 -8.82 24.63 9.23
N SER A 110 -8.25 25.54 8.44
CA SER A 110 -8.13 26.96 8.83
C SER A 110 -9.47 27.68 8.90
N ASN A 111 -10.47 27.24 8.12
CA ASN A 111 -11.82 27.82 8.12
C ASN A 111 -12.73 27.26 9.25
N SER A 112 -12.32 26.21 9.94
CA SER A 112 -13.09 25.60 11.04
C SER A 112 -12.78 26.20 12.42
N THR A 113 -11.89 27.18 12.50
CA THR A 113 -11.44 27.82 13.78
C THR A 113 -11.98 29.26 13.92
N ALA A 114 -12.98 29.64 13.13
CA ALA A 114 -13.63 30.95 13.21
C ALA A 114 -15.03 30.84 13.79
#